data_4870a7870a0ea0f4ee07f207c0875c3b
#
_entry.id   4870a7870a0ea0f4ee07f207c0875c3b
#
_cell.length_a   1.000
_cell.length_b   1.000
_cell.length_c   1.000
_cell.angle_alpha   90.00
_cell.angle_beta   90.00
_cell.angle_gamma   90.00
#
_symmetry.space_group_name_H-M   'P 1'
#
loop_
_entity.id
_entity.type
_entity.pdbx_description
1 polymer ?
#
loop_
_entity_poly.entity_id
_entity_poly.type
_entity_poly.pdbx_seq_one_letter_code
_entity_poly.pdbx_strand_id
1 'polypeptide(L)'
;LAAQGADVIVGPRSTERATYEKWRPVWIANALTTGCYVASVNRPFEEQGVLIGGSSIAIEPNGTVIAEADDAITVFTVRRSTIEKARVDYPGYLPCRARLYADAWSNLKD
;
A
#
# COMPACT_ATOMS: atom_id res chain seq x y z
N LEU A 1 -3.00 8.54 6.42
CA LEU A 1 -4.26 8.08 5.80
C LEU A 1 -4.96 7.05 6.69
N ALA A 2 -4.33 5.93 7.03
CA ALA A 2 -4.97 4.89 7.88
C ALA A 2 -5.44 5.44 9.24
N ALA A 3 -4.61 6.23 9.93
CA ALA A 3 -4.97 6.88 11.19
C ALA A 3 -6.12 7.89 11.05
N GLN A 4 -6.50 8.27 9.84
CA GLN A 4 -7.64 9.12 9.51
C GLN A 4 -8.88 8.32 9.09
N GLY A 5 -8.83 6.98 9.20
CA GLY A 5 -9.95 6.10 8.92
C GLY A 5 -10.05 5.59 7.48
N ALA A 6 -8.99 5.67 6.69
CA ALA A 6 -8.98 5.07 5.37
C ALA A 6 -9.16 3.55 5.44
N ASP A 7 -10.01 3.01 4.59
CA ASP A 7 -10.22 1.58 4.41
C ASP A 7 -9.42 1.02 3.21
N VAL A 8 -9.18 1.87 2.22
CA VAL A 8 -8.42 1.55 1.01
C VAL A 8 -7.40 2.67 0.76
N ILE A 9 -6.16 2.29 0.52
CA ILE A 9 -5.08 3.19 0.11
C ILE A 9 -4.78 2.91 -1.36
N VAL A 10 -4.94 3.91 -2.21
CA VAL A 10 -4.64 3.82 -3.64
C VAL A 10 -3.37 4.61 -3.93
N GLY A 11 -2.38 3.93 -4.50
CA GLY A 11 -1.09 4.49 -4.86
C GLY A 11 -0.78 4.31 -6.34
N PRO A 12 -1.22 5.24 -7.23
CA PRO A 12 -0.75 5.23 -8.60
C PRO A 12 0.76 5.53 -8.63
N ARG A 13 1.46 4.85 -9.52
CA ARG A 13 2.92 4.99 -9.62
C ARG A 13 3.38 5.13 -11.07
N SER A 14 4.60 5.63 -11.22
CA SER A 14 5.35 5.63 -12.47
C SER A 14 6.77 5.18 -12.13
N THR A 15 6.93 3.90 -11.83
CA THR A 15 8.21 3.33 -11.41
C THR A 15 8.78 2.45 -12.50
N GLU A 16 10.10 2.36 -12.54
CA GLU A 16 10.83 1.50 -13.43
C GLU A 16 10.47 0.02 -13.17
N ARG A 17 10.22 -0.73 -14.26
CA ARG A 17 9.85 -2.15 -14.19
C ARG A 17 10.85 -2.99 -13.39
N ALA A 18 12.14 -2.71 -13.53
CA ALA A 18 13.21 -3.43 -12.83
C ALA A 18 13.15 -3.29 -11.29
N THR A 19 12.44 -2.28 -10.79
CA THR A 19 12.32 -2.04 -9.34
C THR A 19 11.09 -2.69 -8.70
N TYR A 20 10.21 -3.32 -9.49
CA TYR A 20 8.94 -3.86 -8.99
C TYR A 20 9.13 -4.81 -7.81
N GLU A 21 10.04 -5.78 -7.92
CA GLU A 21 10.28 -6.77 -6.87
C GLU A 21 10.79 -6.16 -5.55
N LYS A 22 11.42 -4.99 -5.62
CA LYS A 22 11.86 -4.25 -4.43
C LYS A 22 10.70 -3.54 -3.73
N TRP A 23 9.72 -3.05 -4.50
CA TRP A 23 8.56 -2.34 -3.97
C TRP A 23 7.43 -3.24 -3.54
N ARG A 24 7.30 -4.42 -4.14
CA ARG A 24 6.26 -5.39 -3.83
C ARG A 24 6.13 -5.68 -2.32
N PRO A 25 7.19 -6.05 -1.59
CA PRO A 25 7.12 -6.27 -0.15
C PRO A 25 6.76 -5.01 0.66
N VAL A 26 7.10 -3.83 0.16
CA VAL A 26 6.74 -2.56 0.83
C VAL A 26 5.23 -2.35 0.82
N TRP A 27 4.54 -2.62 -0.30
CA TRP A 27 3.08 -2.52 -0.36
C TRP A 27 2.39 -3.56 0.50
N ILE A 28 2.92 -4.78 0.55
CA ILE A 28 2.42 -5.83 1.45
C ILE A 28 2.56 -5.39 2.91
N ALA A 29 3.72 -4.86 3.29
CA ALA A 29 3.94 -4.32 4.63
C ALA A 29 3.00 -3.16 4.94
N ASN A 30 2.75 -2.27 3.98
CA ASN A 30 1.80 -1.17 4.16
C ASN A 30 0.38 -1.68 4.43
N ALA A 31 -0.09 -2.70 3.72
CA ALA A 31 -1.41 -3.28 3.96
C ALA A 31 -1.50 -3.88 5.37
N LEU A 32 -0.51 -4.66 5.76
CA LEU A 32 -0.42 -5.29 7.10
C LEU A 32 -0.39 -4.24 8.22
N THR A 33 0.50 -3.26 8.12
CA THR A 33 0.73 -2.29 9.20
C THR A 33 -0.38 -1.26 9.33
N THR A 34 -1.16 -1.04 8.28
CA THR A 34 -2.27 -0.08 8.29
C THR A 34 -3.63 -0.74 8.52
N GLY A 35 -3.75 -2.05 8.30
CA GLY A 35 -5.03 -2.75 8.30
C GLY A 35 -5.99 -2.24 7.21
N CYS A 36 -5.43 -1.79 6.06
CA CYS A 36 -6.16 -1.27 4.92
C CYS A 36 -5.92 -2.15 3.69
N TYR A 37 -6.87 -2.16 2.75
CA TYR A 37 -6.53 -2.58 1.40
C TYR A 37 -5.50 -1.63 0.81
N VAL A 38 -4.55 -2.17 0.07
CA VAL A 38 -3.59 -1.37 -0.72
C VAL A 38 -3.72 -1.76 -2.18
N ALA A 39 -3.97 -0.78 -3.03
CA ALA A 39 -4.01 -0.95 -4.47
C ALA A 39 -2.99 -0.02 -5.13
N SER A 40 -2.11 -0.59 -5.94
CA SER A 40 -1.12 0.18 -6.67
C SER A 40 -1.14 -0.19 -8.14
N VAL A 41 -1.27 0.80 -8.99
CA VAL A 41 -1.30 0.67 -10.44
C VAL A 41 -0.10 1.36 -11.05
N ASN A 42 0.52 0.72 -12.03
CA ASN A 42 1.58 1.31 -12.83
C ASN A 42 1.16 1.38 -14.28
N ARG A 43 1.72 2.35 -15.01
CA ARG A 43 1.52 2.47 -16.45
C ARG A 43 2.62 1.70 -17.20
N PRO A 44 2.29 0.82 -18.15
CA PRO A 44 3.28 0.21 -19.03
C PRO A 44 3.69 1.23 -20.11
N PHE A 45 4.87 1.79 -19.99
CA PHE A 45 5.32 2.85 -20.90
C PHE A 45 6.85 2.91 -20.91
N GLU A 46 7.43 3.34 -22.04
CA GLU A 46 8.85 3.68 -22.10
C GLU A 46 9.01 5.20 -22.02
N GLU A 47 9.88 5.67 -21.16
CA GLU A 47 10.11 7.07 -20.91
C GLU A 47 11.62 7.34 -20.85
N GLN A 48 12.14 8.10 -21.82
CA GLN A 48 13.56 8.43 -21.92
C GLN A 48 14.49 7.20 -21.86
N GLY A 49 14.11 6.11 -22.53
CA GLY A 49 14.87 4.87 -22.56
C GLY A 49 14.70 3.99 -21.31
N VAL A 50 13.87 4.40 -20.35
CA VAL A 50 13.55 3.63 -19.16
C VAL A 50 12.20 2.94 -19.33
N LEU A 51 12.18 1.62 -19.18
CA LEU A 51 10.96 0.85 -19.21
C LEU A 51 10.20 1.01 -17.87
N ILE A 52 9.14 1.81 -17.90
CA ILE A 52 8.19 1.95 -16.80
C ILE A 52 7.24 0.75 -16.81
N GLY A 53 6.90 0.20 -15.67
CA GLY A 53 6.02 -0.95 -15.63
C GLY A 53 6.12 -1.76 -14.34
N GLY A 54 5.89 -3.05 -14.48
CA GLY A 54 5.64 -3.96 -13.37
C GLY A 54 4.17 -3.99 -13.02
N SER A 55 3.73 -5.12 -12.50
CA SER A 55 2.32 -5.44 -12.33
C SER A 55 1.57 -4.43 -11.46
N SER A 56 0.32 -4.18 -11.82
CA SER A 56 -0.64 -3.62 -10.86
C SER A 56 -0.91 -4.64 -9.77
N ILE A 57 -1.08 -4.20 -8.53
CA ILE A 57 -1.20 -5.09 -7.39
C ILE A 57 -2.32 -4.61 -6.46
N ALA A 58 -3.11 -5.55 -5.95
CA ALA A 58 -4.07 -5.31 -4.88
C ALA A 58 -3.83 -6.29 -3.73
N ILE A 59 -3.85 -5.78 -2.52
CA ILE A 59 -3.45 -6.49 -1.31
C ILE A 59 -4.51 -6.29 -0.25
N GLU A 60 -4.92 -7.38 0.39
CA GLU A 60 -5.81 -7.35 1.54
C GLU A 60 -5.13 -6.82 2.81
N PRO A 61 -5.90 -6.33 3.78
CA PRO A 61 -5.38 -5.83 5.06
C PRO A 61 -4.51 -6.81 5.84
N ASN A 62 -4.63 -8.11 5.57
CA ASN A 62 -3.82 -9.18 6.16
C ASN A 62 -2.51 -9.48 5.40
N GLY A 63 -2.20 -8.68 4.37
CA GLY A 63 -1.01 -8.84 3.53
C GLY A 63 -1.16 -9.83 2.37
N THR A 64 -2.32 -10.47 2.21
CA THR A 64 -2.57 -11.39 1.08
C THR A 64 -2.69 -10.61 -0.23
N VAL A 65 -1.90 -10.97 -1.23
CA VAL A 65 -2.04 -10.44 -2.59
C VAL A 65 -3.26 -11.09 -3.24
N ILE A 66 -4.25 -10.29 -3.62
CA ILE A 66 -5.52 -10.76 -4.20
C ILE A 66 -5.65 -10.49 -5.69
N ALA A 67 -4.83 -9.60 -6.21
CA ALA A 67 -4.69 -9.37 -7.65
C ALA A 67 -3.27 -8.88 -7.93
N GLU A 68 -2.67 -9.39 -8.99
CA GLU A 68 -1.36 -8.98 -9.48
C GLU A 68 -1.31 -9.28 -10.97
N ALA A 69 -1.32 -8.25 -11.81
CA ALA A 69 -1.42 -8.40 -13.25
C ALA A 69 -0.86 -7.20 -14.01
N ASP A 70 -0.42 -7.44 -15.23
CA ASP A 70 0.02 -6.43 -16.20
C ASP A 70 -1.14 -5.97 -17.12
N ASP A 71 -2.35 -6.43 -16.86
CA ASP A 71 -3.55 -6.08 -17.62
C ASP A 71 -3.91 -4.60 -17.50
N ALA A 72 -4.52 -4.06 -18.54
CA ALA A 72 -4.98 -2.67 -18.56
C ALA A 72 -6.05 -2.38 -17.48
N ILE A 73 -6.85 -3.38 -17.12
CA ILE A 73 -7.88 -3.31 -16.08
C ILE A 73 -7.80 -4.57 -15.24
N THR A 74 -7.63 -4.39 -13.94
CA THR A 74 -7.67 -5.46 -12.95
C THR A 74 -8.75 -5.13 -11.92
N VAL A 75 -9.62 -6.09 -11.63
CA VAL A 75 -10.76 -5.93 -10.71
C VAL A 75 -10.53 -6.78 -9.47
N PHE A 76 -10.79 -6.24 -8.31
CA PHE A 76 -10.78 -6.96 -7.04
C PHE A 76 -11.94 -6.52 -6.14
N THR A 77 -12.25 -7.33 -5.14
CA THR A 77 -13.36 -7.04 -4.22
C THR A 77 -12.84 -6.54 -2.88
N VAL A 78 -13.38 -5.41 -2.42
CA VAL A 78 -13.16 -4.88 -1.06
C VAL A 78 -14.31 -5.32 -0.17
N ARG A 79 -13.99 -5.91 0.98
CA ARG A 79 -14.97 -6.32 2.00
C ARG A 79 -14.66 -5.64 3.32
N ARG A 80 -15.64 -4.96 3.89
CA ARG A 80 -15.50 -4.31 5.20
C ARG A 80 -15.15 -5.31 6.30
N SER A 81 -15.76 -6.49 6.29
CA SER A 81 -15.48 -7.55 7.27
C SER A 81 -14.01 -8.00 7.28
N THR A 82 -13.34 -7.99 6.12
CA THR A 82 -11.90 -8.29 6.04
C THR A 82 -11.07 -7.22 6.72
N ILE A 83 -11.45 -5.94 6.55
CA ILE A 83 -10.78 -4.80 7.21
C ILE A 83 -10.95 -4.89 8.72
N GLU A 84 -12.20 -5.09 9.18
CA GLU A 84 -12.53 -5.19 10.60
C GLU A 84 -11.77 -6.33 11.26
N LYS A 85 -11.75 -7.50 10.61
CA LYS A 85 -10.99 -8.65 11.11
C LYS A 85 -9.49 -8.36 11.20
N ALA A 86 -8.88 -7.80 10.16
CA ALA A 86 -7.46 -7.51 10.15
C ALA A 86 -7.06 -6.48 11.22
N ARG A 87 -7.91 -5.49 11.49
CA ARG A 87 -7.67 -4.50 12.55
C ARG A 87 -7.77 -5.08 13.96
N VAL A 88 -8.46 -6.19 14.12
CA VAL A 88 -8.50 -6.95 15.39
C VAL A 88 -7.29 -7.88 15.50
N ASP A 89 -6.97 -8.59 14.42
CA ASP A 89 -5.94 -9.64 14.43
C ASP A 89 -4.51 -9.06 14.50
N TYR A 90 -4.28 -7.89 13.89
CA TYR A 90 -2.96 -7.25 13.83
C TYR A 90 -3.05 -5.74 13.95
N PRO A 91 -2.12 -5.19 14.41
CA PRO A 91 -1.59 -4.46 15.54
C PRO A 91 -2.56 -3.40 16.08
N GLY A 92 -3.79 -3.72 16.21
CA GLY A 92 -4.76 -2.86 16.92
C GLY A 92 -4.31 -2.53 18.37
N TYR A 93 -3.24 -3.15 18.82
CA TYR A 93 -2.60 -2.86 20.10
C TYR A 93 -1.57 -1.72 20.03
N LEU A 94 -1.20 -1.25 18.84
CA LEU A 94 -0.27 -0.12 18.71
C LEU A 94 -1.06 1.21 18.73
N PRO A 95 -1.05 1.93 19.84
CA PRO A 95 -1.77 3.20 19.92
C PRO A 95 -1.15 4.23 18.99
N CYS A 96 -1.97 4.93 18.22
CA CYS A 96 -1.52 6.08 17.45
C CYS A 96 -1.16 7.24 18.39
N ARG A 97 0.12 7.50 18.59
CA ARG A 97 0.65 8.58 19.43
C ARG A 97 0.97 9.81 18.57
N ALA A 98 -0.05 10.42 17.98
CA ALA A 98 0.11 11.50 17.01
C ALA A 98 0.97 12.66 17.52
N ARG A 99 0.82 13.05 18.79
CA ARG A 99 1.64 14.11 19.41
C ARG A 99 3.11 13.73 19.50
N LEU A 100 3.41 12.51 19.94
CA LEU A 100 4.79 12.02 20.01
C LEU A 100 5.48 12.05 18.64
N TYR A 101 4.76 11.63 17.59
CA TYR A 101 5.29 11.70 16.23
C TYR A 101 5.47 13.13 15.76
N ALA A 102 4.52 14.02 16.00
CA ALA A 102 4.63 15.44 15.64
C ALA A 102 5.84 16.10 16.34
N ASP A 103 6.03 15.85 17.63
CA ASP A 103 7.16 16.37 18.38
C ASP A 103 8.50 15.81 17.86
N ALA A 104 8.54 14.51 17.55
CA ALA A 104 9.73 13.90 16.99
C ALA A 104 10.10 14.50 15.62
N TRP A 105 9.12 14.68 14.74
CA TRP A 105 9.35 15.29 13.42
C TRP A 105 9.78 16.75 13.50
N SER A 106 9.20 17.55 14.41
CA SER A 106 9.57 18.96 14.57
C SER A 106 10.98 19.16 15.15
N ASN A 107 11.56 18.13 15.75
CA ASN A 107 12.92 18.17 16.30
C ASN A 107 13.98 17.58 15.33
N LEU A 108 13.59 17.10 14.16
CA LEU A 108 14.56 16.71 13.14
C LEU A 108 15.21 17.96 12.56
N LYS A 109 16.54 17.95 12.48
CA LYS A 109 17.29 18.99 11.77
C LYS A 109 17.31 18.63 10.28
N ASP A 110 17.02 19.61 9.46
CA ASP A 110 17.19 19.52 8.00
C ASP A 110 18.67 19.35 7.62
#